data_fda0064ca994df64367eaae0050fdba2
#
_entry.id   fda0064ca994df64367eaae0050fdba2
#
_cell.length_a   1.000
_cell.length_b   1.000
_cell.length_c   1.000
_cell.angle_alpha   90.00
_cell.angle_beta   90.00
_cell.angle_gamma   90.00
#
_symmetry.space_group_name_H-M   'P 1'
#
loop_
_entity.id
_entity.type
_entity.pdbx_description
1 polymer ?
#
loop_
_entity_poly.entity_id
_entity_poly.type
_entity_poly.pdbx_seq_one_letter_code
_entity_poly.pdbx_strand_id
1 'polypeptide(L)'
;MSINARTVKFAILADIHVVPGNVNDSILHSVVAEINASDADVVVVNGDLSNEGSDRELANVKRTLDELTKPVYVLPGNHEDTWSQSACKTFSDIWGQDRFVFEIDDLVVAGVNCSPYMKMGDGHIKQEDLLWLDKTLSERITEGKRFISFCHYPLSSDLDNYEDYLAVIEKYPTITHVNGHYHTWKRYKANYKVDCTMTRALYMKDKTFGYAEMHVTADSIKFFEKVLDRPLKLKYAYAIDNYLKKGYQQAPLPANAKVSLVFRDDASIFTRVGIDDKRIYIGNSLGYVKAVNKADGKVVWQYKTDASIFSRPAVTEKYVIVPTADKRLLWLDKDSGALVKEHNSEAPYMADGIIADGVLYQGGGKSFEAWRADGSKQLWKYTDINNYCQAAPVVDGKEVFFGAWDTYLRCLNIKNGKEKWRWNNGKNNNMLGPGNCVPVVCPDKVIIVAPDRYMTAIDRKTGKTIWRNNSHKFRESLGVSQDGKTAYAKTMDGELVAVSTEGSDYCELWMVDAGLGYEHAPCIVLEHNGVVYMGSRRGIMVAIDAKEHKKLWEYKMGSSEFNGWEIDENGDVYTSLIEGVVWKVHID
;
A
#
# COMPACT_ATOMS: atom_id res chain seq x y z
N MET A 1 31.46 13.15 -34.43
CA MET A 1 30.50 12.79 -35.49
C MET A 1 29.12 12.92 -34.90
N SER A 2 28.28 13.84 -35.37
CA SER A 2 26.88 13.89 -34.90
C SER A 2 26.18 12.65 -35.47
N ILE A 3 25.85 11.70 -34.62
CA ILE A 3 24.91 10.62 -34.95
C ILE A 3 23.59 11.34 -35.23
N ASN A 4 23.13 11.28 -36.49
CA ASN A 4 21.75 11.64 -36.82
C ASN A 4 20.84 10.63 -36.12
N ALA A 5 20.57 10.84 -34.83
CA ALA A 5 19.68 10.00 -34.08
C ALA A 5 18.29 10.14 -34.70
N ARG A 6 17.69 9.02 -35.12
CA ARG A 6 16.29 9.03 -35.60
C ARG A 6 15.36 9.44 -34.49
N THR A 7 14.18 9.86 -34.82
CA THR A 7 13.13 10.05 -33.81
C THR A 7 12.64 8.69 -33.34
N VAL A 8 12.72 8.43 -32.02
CA VAL A 8 12.11 7.24 -31.38
C VAL A 8 10.70 7.60 -30.95
N LYS A 9 9.73 6.76 -31.31
CA LYS A 9 8.29 7.00 -31.08
C LYS A 9 7.69 5.96 -30.15
N PHE A 10 7.10 6.41 -29.06
CA PHE A 10 6.40 5.60 -28.07
C PHE A 10 4.90 5.79 -28.22
N ALA A 11 4.12 4.71 -28.25
CA ALA A 11 2.71 4.74 -27.92
C ALA A 11 2.54 4.46 -26.42
N ILE A 12 1.79 5.30 -25.70
CA ILE A 12 1.64 5.20 -24.25
C ILE A 12 0.16 5.08 -23.92
N LEU A 13 -0.20 3.97 -23.30
CA LEU A 13 -1.50 3.72 -22.70
C LEU A 13 -1.40 3.88 -21.18
N ALA A 14 -2.37 4.53 -20.56
CA ALA A 14 -2.51 4.63 -19.12
C ALA A 14 -3.99 4.68 -18.75
N ASP A 15 -4.31 4.27 -17.52
CA ASP A 15 -5.67 4.40 -16.98
C ASP A 15 -6.73 3.81 -17.95
N ILE A 16 -6.55 2.55 -18.30
CA ILE A 16 -7.38 1.83 -19.29
C ILE A 16 -8.73 1.43 -18.68
N HIS A 17 -8.74 0.97 -17.43
CA HIS A 17 -9.91 0.60 -16.63
C HIS A 17 -10.89 -0.33 -17.37
N VAL A 18 -10.38 -1.41 -17.94
CA VAL A 18 -11.18 -2.43 -18.61
C VAL A 18 -11.91 -3.30 -17.59
N VAL A 19 -13.20 -3.45 -17.81
CA VAL A 19 -14.02 -4.54 -17.25
C VAL A 19 -14.56 -5.33 -18.44
N PRO A 20 -14.49 -6.66 -18.46
CA PRO A 20 -14.96 -7.45 -19.59
C PRO A 20 -16.40 -7.09 -20.02
N GLY A 21 -16.55 -6.57 -21.24
CA GLY A 21 -17.81 -6.11 -21.80
C GLY A 21 -18.17 -4.65 -21.52
N ASN A 22 -17.35 -3.86 -20.84
CA ASN A 22 -17.55 -2.42 -20.74
C ASN A 22 -17.13 -1.69 -22.04
N VAL A 23 -17.41 -0.39 -22.11
CA VAL A 23 -17.03 0.41 -23.29
C VAL A 23 -15.51 0.46 -23.50
N ASN A 24 -14.73 0.49 -22.44
CA ASN A 24 -13.27 0.52 -22.53
C ASN A 24 -12.70 -0.77 -23.11
N ASP A 25 -13.33 -1.93 -22.83
CA ASP A 25 -12.96 -3.22 -23.38
C ASP A 25 -13.09 -3.21 -24.92
N SER A 26 -14.23 -2.77 -25.44
CA SER A 26 -14.45 -2.67 -26.89
C SER A 26 -13.52 -1.65 -27.56
N ILE A 27 -13.28 -0.51 -26.91
CA ILE A 27 -12.46 0.56 -27.45
C ILE A 27 -10.97 0.20 -27.43
N LEU A 28 -10.51 -0.59 -26.46
CA LEU A 28 -9.12 -1.02 -26.40
C LEU A 28 -8.70 -1.78 -27.66
N HIS A 29 -9.55 -2.65 -28.21
CA HIS A 29 -9.29 -3.31 -29.51
C HIS A 29 -9.10 -2.32 -30.65
N SER A 30 -9.91 -1.24 -30.71
CA SER A 30 -9.76 -0.19 -31.74
C SER A 30 -8.46 0.58 -31.57
N VAL A 31 -8.06 0.88 -30.32
CA VAL A 31 -6.79 1.56 -30.02
C VAL A 31 -5.59 0.66 -30.36
N VAL A 32 -5.65 -0.62 -30.06
CA VAL A 32 -4.62 -1.61 -30.42
C VAL A 32 -4.46 -1.69 -31.96
N ALA A 33 -5.57 -1.75 -32.69
CA ALA A 33 -5.53 -1.75 -34.16
C ALA A 33 -4.91 -0.47 -34.73
N GLU A 34 -5.22 0.70 -34.14
CA GLU A 34 -4.63 1.98 -34.58
C GLU A 34 -3.13 2.07 -34.26
N ILE A 35 -2.71 1.60 -33.07
CA ILE A 35 -1.29 1.52 -32.69
C ILE A 35 -0.54 0.58 -33.65
N ASN A 36 -1.11 -0.56 -34.00
CA ASN A 36 -0.49 -1.49 -34.95
C ASN A 36 -0.31 -0.86 -36.35
N ALA A 37 -1.23 0.01 -36.77
CA ALA A 37 -1.13 0.74 -38.03
C ALA A 37 -0.23 1.98 -37.97
N SER A 38 0.17 2.43 -36.75
CA SER A 38 1.04 3.59 -36.55
C SER A 38 2.52 3.28 -36.79
N ASP A 39 3.34 4.31 -36.84
CA ASP A 39 4.79 4.21 -36.91
C ASP A 39 5.48 4.26 -35.52
N ALA A 40 4.75 3.93 -34.45
CA ALA A 40 5.32 3.75 -33.13
C ALA A 40 6.34 2.60 -33.11
N ASP A 41 7.46 2.82 -32.44
CA ASP A 41 8.52 1.81 -32.29
C ASP A 41 8.23 0.83 -31.14
N VAL A 42 7.56 1.31 -30.09
CA VAL A 42 7.32 0.57 -28.83
C VAL A 42 6.04 1.06 -28.16
N VAL A 43 5.41 0.17 -27.40
CA VAL A 43 4.22 0.47 -26.58
C VAL A 43 4.57 0.34 -25.11
N VAL A 44 4.19 1.34 -24.32
CA VAL A 44 4.25 1.29 -22.85
C VAL A 44 2.83 1.39 -22.30
N VAL A 45 2.44 0.43 -21.47
CA VAL A 45 1.18 0.44 -20.73
C VAL A 45 1.51 0.79 -19.28
N ASN A 46 1.11 1.99 -18.87
CA ASN A 46 1.60 2.64 -17.65
C ASN A 46 0.54 2.65 -16.53
N GLY A 47 0.03 1.47 -16.19
CA GLY A 47 -0.83 1.23 -15.03
C GLY A 47 -2.33 1.47 -15.25
N ASP A 48 -3.11 1.00 -14.28
CA ASP A 48 -4.58 1.00 -14.24
C ASP A 48 -5.19 0.34 -15.50
N LEU A 49 -4.78 -0.91 -15.74
CA LEU A 49 -5.23 -1.71 -16.88
C LEU A 49 -6.69 -2.11 -16.74
N SER A 50 -7.06 -2.46 -15.52
CA SER A 50 -8.36 -2.99 -15.13
C SER A 50 -9.05 -2.07 -14.11
N ASN A 51 -10.29 -2.38 -13.76
CA ASN A 51 -11.01 -1.57 -12.78
C ASN A 51 -10.82 -2.05 -11.33
N GLU A 52 -10.65 -3.35 -11.12
CA GLU A 52 -10.52 -3.94 -9.78
C GLU A 52 -9.31 -4.88 -9.63
N GLY A 53 -8.43 -4.99 -10.62
CA GLY A 53 -7.28 -5.90 -10.58
C GLY A 53 -7.66 -7.37 -10.44
N SER A 54 -8.89 -7.74 -10.81
CA SER A 54 -9.35 -9.12 -10.72
C SER A 54 -8.65 -10.01 -11.75
N ASP A 55 -8.45 -11.29 -11.41
CA ASP A 55 -7.82 -12.27 -12.31
C ASP A 55 -8.50 -12.32 -13.68
N ARG A 56 -9.84 -12.19 -13.69
CA ARG A 56 -10.63 -12.18 -14.93
C ARG A 56 -10.38 -10.93 -15.77
N GLU A 57 -10.30 -9.76 -15.14
CA GLU A 57 -10.03 -8.50 -15.84
C GLU A 57 -8.62 -8.49 -16.42
N LEU A 58 -7.62 -8.89 -15.62
CA LEU A 58 -6.23 -8.98 -16.06
C LEU A 58 -6.05 -9.93 -17.24
N ALA A 59 -6.66 -11.12 -17.18
CA ALA A 59 -6.66 -12.09 -18.30
C ALA A 59 -7.35 -11.54 -19.55
N ASN A 60 -8.39 -10.73 -19.40
CA ASN A 60 -9.08 -10.10 -20.52
C ASN A 60 -8.21 -9.04 -21.20
N VAL A 61 -7.63 -8.12 -20.43
CA VAL A 61 -6.72 -7.09 -20.94
C VAL A 61 -5.52 -7.71 -21.64
N LYS A 62 -4.94 -8.77 -21.03
CA LYS A 62 -3.81 -9.48 -21.63
C LYS A 62 -4.11 -9.97 -23.05
N ARG A 63 -5.28 -10.60 -23.27
CA ARG A 63 -5.68 -11.09 -24.60
C ARG A 63 -5.70 -9.97 -25.64
N THR A 64 -6.25 -8.79 -25.27
CA THR A 64 -6.31 -7.64 -26.19
C THR A 64 -4.93 -7.03 -26.42
N LEU A 65 -4.09 -6.92 -25.38
CA LEU A 65 -2.72 -6.42 -25.54
C LEU A 65 -1.84 -7.38 -26.34
N ASP A 66 -2.12 -8.67 -26.35
CA ASP A 66 -1.40 -9.66 -27.18
C ASP A 66 -1.68 -9.51 -28.70
N GLU A 67 -2.69 -8.73 -29.09
CA GLU A 67 -2.91 -8.35 -30.49
C GLU A 67 -1.94 -7.27 -30.99
N LEU A 68 -1.17 -6.63 -30.07
CA LEU A 68 -0.15 -5.65 -30.46
C LEU A 68 1.01 -6.34 -31.19
N THR A 69 1.42 -5.75 -32.32
CA THR A 69 2.52 -6.24 -33.16
C THR A 69 3.85 -5.56 -32.83
N LYS A 70 3.85 -4.59 -31.94
CA LYS A 70 5.02 -3.84 -31.46
C LYS A 70 5.51 -4.44 -30.14
N PRO A 71 6.79 -4.23 -29.75
CA PRO A 71 7.23 -4.54 -28.38
C PRO A 71 6.36 -3.82 -27.35
N VAL A 72 5.89 -4.54 -26.32
CA VAL A 72 4.99 -4.03 -25.27
C VAL A 72 5.63 -4.19 -23.90
N TYR A 73 5.62 -3.13 -23.10
CA TYR A 73 6.09 -3.11 -21.71
C TYR A 73 4.97 -2.61 -20.81
N VAL A 74 4.69 -3.34 -19.74
CA VAL A 74 3.48 -3.13 -18.92
C VAL A 74 3.87 -2.92 -17.47
N LEU A 75 3.29 -1.91 -16.82
CA LEU A 75 3.33 -1.69 -15.38
C LEU A 75 1.93 -1.86 -14.79
N PRO A 76 1.81 -2.30 -13.54
CA PRO A 76 0.55 -2.19 -12.81
C PRO A 76 0.32 -0.74 -12.36
N GLY A 77 -0.95 -0.41 -12.10
CA GLY A 77 -1.37 0.77 -11.36
C GLY A 77 -2.01 0.38 -10.03
N ASN A 78 -2.55 1.36 -9.31
CA ASN A 78 -3.17 1.09 -8.01
C ASN A 78 -4.40 0.17 -8.11
N HIS A 79 -5.07 0.15 -9.24
CA HIS A 79 -6.20 -0.75 -9.46
C HIS A 79 -5.77 -2.23 -9.51
N GLU A 80 -4.59 -2.54 -10.00
CA GLU A 80 -4.05 -3.91 -10.04
C GLU A 80 -3.56 -4.39 -8.67
N ASP A 81 -3.03 -3.51 -7.84
CA ASP A 81 -2.34 -3.90 -6.61
C ASP A 81 -3.18 -3.73 -5.35
N THR A 82 -3.91 -2.61 -5.19
CA THR A 82 -4.67 -2.32 -3.96
C THR A 82 -5.81 -3.29 -3.73
N TRP A 83 -6.51 -3.72 -4.79
CA TRP A 83 -7.66 -4.63 -4.71
C TRP A 83 -7.40 -6.01 -5.32
N SER A 84 -6.16 -6.37 -5.53
CA SER A 84 -5.78 -7.65 -6.12
C SER A 84 -6.34 -8.85 -5.38
N GLN A 85 -7.07 -9.71 -6.09
CA GLN A 85 -7.61 -10.97 -5.54
C GLN A 85 -6.53 -12.01 -5.23
N SER A 86 -5.38 -11.91 -5.87
CA SER A 86 -4.26 -12.85 -5.79
C SER A 86 -3.07 -12.32 -4.98
N ALA A 87 -3.23 -11.23 -4.22
CA ALA A 87 -2.14 -10.55 -3.53
C ALA A 87 -1.01 -10.12 -4.50
N CYS A 88 -1.40 -9.46 -5.59
CA CYS A 88 -0.54 -8.95 -6.66
C CYS A 88 0.17 -10.03 -7.51
N LYS A 89 -0.11 -11.30 -7.26
CA LYS A 89 0.59 -12.41 -7.92
C LYS A 89 0.16 -12.59 -9.39
N THR A 90 -1.12 -12.47 -9.70
CA THR A 90 -1.64 -12.70 -11.06
C THR A 90 -1.03 -11.74 -12.08
N PHE A 91 -0.77 -10.48 -11.72
CA PHE A 91 -0.09 -9.56 -12.61
C PHE A 91 1.31 -10.09 -12.98
N SER A 92 2.10 -10.47 -12.00
CA SER A 92 3.45 -11.02 -12.22
C SER A 92 3.43 -12.37 -12.96
N ASP A 93 2.42 -13.21 -12.71
CA ASP A 93 2.25 -14.49 -13.44
C ASP A 93 1.94 -14.25 -14.94
N ILE A 94 1.21 -13.18 -15.27
CA ILE A 94 0.82 -12.85 -16.66
C ILE A 94 1.95 -12.14 -17.42
N TRP A 95 2.63 -11.16 -16.81
CA TRP A 95 3.64 -10.32 -17.47
C TRP A 95 5.08 -10.63 -17.02
N GLY A 96 5.27 -11.59 -16.10
CA GLY A 96 6.57 -12.03 -15.61
C GLY A 96 7.17 -11.16 -14.51
N GLN A 97 6.97 -9.86 -14.57
CA GLN A 97 7.44 -8.87 -13.57
C GLN A 97 6.52 -7.65 -13.52
N ASP A 98 6.56 -6.94 -12.39
CA ASP A 98 5.86 -5.67 -12.18
C ASP A 98 6.76 -4.44 -12.44
N ARG A 99 7.85 -4.64 -13.16
CA ARG A 99 8.85 -3.65 -13.58
C ARG A 99 9.48 -4.07 -14.90
N PHE A 100 10.07 -3.11 -15.62
CA PHE A 100 10.76 -3.42 -16.87
C PHE A 100 11.99 -2.55 -17.10
N VAL A 101 12.90 -3.02 -17.96
CA VAL A 101 13.98 -2.24 -18.57
C VAL A 101 14.21 -2.71 -19.99
N PHE A 102 14.39 -1.78 -20.90
CA PHE A 102 14.82 -2.05 -22.28
C PHE A 102 15.67 -0.92 -22.84
N GLU A 103 16.29 -1.19 -23.97
CA GLU A 103 17.10 -0.21 -24.70
C GLU A 103 16.58 -0.06 -26.14
N ILE A 104 16.56 1.16 -26.60
CA ILE A 104 16.25 1.49 -27.99
C ILE A 104 17.13 2.67 -28.44
N ASP A 105 17.98 2.46 -29.44
CA ASP A 105 19.01 3.41 -29.90
C ASP A 105 19.92 3.86 -28.71
N ASP A 106 19.96 5.15 -28.39
CA ASP A 106 20.71 5.70 -27.26
C ASP A 106 19.88 5.83 -25.98
N LEU A 107 18.65 5.35 -25.98
CA LEU A 107 17.74 5.43 -24.83
C LEU A 107 17.79 4.15 -24.00
N VAL A 108 17.98 4.29 -22.71
CA VAL A 108 17.63 3.29 -21.68
C VAL A 108 16.27 3.69 -21.13
N VAL A 109 15.33 2.78 -21.09
CA VAL A 109 13.97 3.01 -20.62
C VAL A 109 13.67 2.02 -19.51
N ALA A 110 13.27 2.51 -18.34
CA ALA A 110 12.83 1.64 -17.26
C ALA A 110 11.56 2.13 -16.61
N GLY A 111 10.76 1.18 -16.15
CA GLY A 111 9.58 1.41 -15.36
C GLY A 111 9.58 0.57 -14.10
N VAL A 112 9.06 1.13 -13.01
CA VAL A 112 8.89 0.45 -11.73
C VAL A 112 7.45 0.54 -11.26
N ASN A 113 7.01 -0.49 -10.55
CA ASN A 113 5.75 -0.46 -9.85
C ASN A 113 5.82 0.54 -8.69
N CYS A 114 4.79 1.35 -8.55
CA CYS A 114 4.69 2.37 -7.49
C CYS A 114 3.33 2.34 -6.79
N SER A 115 2.61 1.24 -6.91
CA SER A 115 1.25 1.11 -6.37
C SER A 115 1.24 0.74 -4.89
N PRO A 116 0.19 1.10 -4.14
CA PRO A 116 0.03 0.69 -2.76
C PRO A 116 -0.33 -0.80 -2.67
N TYR A 117 0.65 -1.65 -2.42
CA TYR A 117 0.49 -3.11 -2.33
C TYR A 117 -0.48 -3.51 -1.22
N MET A 118 -1.67 -4.00 -1.60
CA MET A 118 -2.67 -4.54 -0.67
C MET A 118 -3.02 -3.62 0.51
N LYS A 119 -2.71 -2.33 0.41
CA LYS A 119 -3.01 -1.31 1.43
C LYS A 119 -3.73 -0.14 0.80
N MET A 120 -4.66 0.43 1.57
CA MET A 120 -5.34 1.67 1.20
C MET A 120 -4.48 2.85 1.62
N GLY A 121 -3.78 3.45 0.69
CA GLY A 121 -2.89 4.56 0.96
C GLY A 121 -2.38 5.17 -0.33
N ASP A 122 -1.30 5.90 -0.22
CA ASP A 122 -0.61 6.51 -1.35
C ASP A 122 0.29 5.48 -2.07
N GLY A 123 0.76 5.82 -3.24
CA GLY A 123 1.71 5.01 -3.98
C GLY A 123 3.02 4.83 -3.22
N HIS A 124 3.70 3.71 -3.46
CA HIS A 124 5.00 3.38 -2.86
C HIS A 124 5.84 2.55 -3.83
N ILE A 125 7.12 2.91 -4.00
CA ILE A 125 8.08 2.09 -4.73
C ILE A 125 8.82 1.20 -3.74
N LYS A 126 8.74 -0.12 -3.93
CA LYS A 126 9.40 -1.09 -3.05
C LYS A 126 10.91 -0.86 -2.96
N GLN A 127 11.48 -1.15 -1.80
CA GLN A 127 12.91 -0.97 -1.57
C GLN A 127 13.77 -1.79 -2.55
N GLU A 128 13.38 -3.02 -2.84
CA GLU A 128 14.06 -3.87 -3.82
C GLU A 128 13.96 -3.33 -5.26
N ASP A 129 12.93 -2.57 -5.60
CA ASP A 129 12.80 -1.93 -6.92
C ASP A 129 13.70 -0.70 -7.04
N LEU A 130 13.86 0.08 -5.97
CA LEU A 130 14.83 1.17 -5.92
C LEU A 130 16.27 0.66 -6.06
N LEU A 131 16.63 -0.40 -5.33
CA LEU A 131 17.94 -1.04 -5.42
C LEU A 131 18.19 -1.67 -6.80
N TRP A 132 17.18 -2.36 -7.35
CA TRP A 132 17.25 -2.92 -8.70
C TRP A 132 17.44 -1.84 -9.76
N LEU A 133 16.69 -0.73 -9.65
CA LEU A 133 16.77 0.37 -10.62
C LEU A 133 18.16 1.00 -10.60
N ASP A 134 18.67 1.35 -9.41
CA ASP A 134 20.01 1.96 -9.28
C ASP A 134 21.10 1.05 -9.85
N LYS A 135 21.07 -0.24 -9.51
CA LYS A 135 21.99 -1.25 -10.07
C LYS A 135 21.86 -1.34 -11.58
N THR A 136 20.65 -1.49 -12.10
CA THR A 136 20.36 -1.65 -13.53
C THR A 136 20.85 -0.44 -14.35
N LEU A 137 20.59 0.77 -13.85
CA LEU A 137 21.02 1.99 -14.52
C LEU A 137 22.54 2.15 -14.46
N SER A 138 23.20 1.80 -13.36
CA SER A 138 24.66 1.82 -13.26
C SER A 138 25.35 0.88 -14.26
N GLU A 139 24.71 -0.23 -14.59
CA GLU A 139 25.23 -1.23 -15.54
C GLU A 139 24.94 -0.85 -17.01
N ARG A 140 23.79 -0.18 -17.29
CA ARG A 140 23.32 0.07 -18.66
C ARG A 140 23.60 1.48 -19.18
N ILE A 141 23.68 2.48 -18.29
CA ILE A 141 23.96 3.87 -18.68
C ILE A 141 25.46 4.03 -18.87
N THR A 142 25.89 3.88 -20.12
CA THR A 142 27.25 4.19 -20.58
C THR A 142 27.30 5.57 -21.23
N GLU A 143 28.50 6.01 -21.66
CA GLU A 143 28.69 7.31 -22.34
C GLU A 143 27.77 7.47 -23.55
N GLY A 144 27.08 8.58 -23.65
CA GLY A 144 26.12 8.91 -24.70
C GLY A 144 24.73 8.34 -24.57
N LYS A 145 24.46 7.47 -23.55
CA LYS A 145 23.10 6.98 -23.25
C LYS A 145 22.29 8.00 -22.47
N ARG A 146 20.98 8.04 -22.74
CA ARG A 146 20.00 8.88 -22.03
C ARG A 146 18.94 7.98 -21.37
N PHE A 147 18.32 8.48 -20.31
CA PHE A 147 17.36 7.69 -19.53
C PHE A 147 15.94 8.29 -19.56
N ILE A 148 14.94 7.41 -19.73
CA ILE A 148 13.51 7.71 -19.61
C ILE A 148 12.92 6.81 -18.53
N SER A 149 12.25 7.40 -17.56
CA SER A 149 11.62 6.68 -16.46
C SER A 149 10.10 6.66 -16.55
N PHE A 150 9.50 5.55 -16.09
CA PHE A 150 8.05 5.36 -15.98
C PHE A 150 7.66 4.89 -14.60
N CYS A 151 6.56 5.40 -14.08
CA CYS A 151 5.75 4.77 -13.04
C CYS A 151 4.31 5.30 -13.15
N HIS A 152 3.35 4.65 -12.50
CA HIS A 152 1.94 5.02 -12.66
C HIS A 152 1.61 6.32 -11.94
N TYR A 153 2.04 6.49 -10.67
CA TYR A 153 1.81 7.69 -9.87
C TYR A 153 2.68 8.87 -10.30
N PRO A 154 2.21 10.12 -10.12
CA PRO A 154 3.05 11.30 -10.28
C PRO A 154 4.16 11.35 -9.23
N LEU A 155 5.33 11.87 -9.59
CA LEU A 155 6.42 12.13 -8.64
C LEU A 155 6.08 13.35 -7.78
N SER A 156 5.20 13.15 -6.82
CA SER A 156 4.66 14.15 -5.93
C SER A 156 4.24 13.50 -4.61
N SER A 157 3.55 14.25 -3.76
CA SER A 157 3.10 13.78 -2.45
C SER A 157 2.18 12.55 -2.45
N ASP A 158 1.65 12.14 -3.59
CA ASP A 158 0.80 10.94 -3.70
C ASP A 158 1.60 9.64 -3.86
N LEU A 159 2.90 9.78 -4.11
CA LEU A 159 3.89 8.71 -4.02
C LEU A 159 4.78 9.01 -2.81
N ASP A 160 4.62 8.25 -1.74
CA ASP A 160 5.18 8.59 -0.42
C ASP A 160 6.70 8.72 -0.42
N ASN A 161 7.40 7.82 -1.12
CA ASN A 161 8.86 7.82 -1.24
C ASN A 161 9.37 8.34 -2.59
N TYR A 162 8.63 9.27 -3.26
CA TYR A 162 9.06 9.83 -4.54
C TYR A 162 10.44 10.53 -4.47
N GLU A 163 10.83 11.04 -3.30
CA GLU A 163 12.15 11.68 -3.10
C GLU A 163 13.29 10.66 -3.18
N ASP A 164 13.08 9.43 -2.69
CA ASP A 164 14.05 8.34 -2.79
C ASP A 164 14.20 7.88 -4.24
N TYR A 165 13.08 7.78 -4.95
CA TYR A 165 13.10 7.47 -6.38
C TYR A 165 13.83 8.54 -7.19
N LEU A 166 13.55 9.82 -6.93
CA LEU A 166 14.27 10.94 -7.53
C LEU A 166 15.77 10.87 -7.24
N ALA A 167 16.15 10.54 -5.99
CA ALA A 167 17.56 10.39 -5.61
C ALA A 167 18.28 9.30 -6.41
N VAL A 168 17.56 8.28 -6.87
CA VAL A 168 18.11 7.26 -7.77
C VAL A 168 18.23 7.82 -9.19
N ILE A 169 17.13 8.28 -9.80
CA ILE A 169 17.10 8.64 -11.21
C ILE A 169 17.91 9.91 -11.54
N GLU A 170 18.11 10.80 -10.57
CA GLU A 170 18.91 12.01 -10.71
C GLU A 170 20.44 11.75 -10.81
N LYS A 171 20.92 10.55 -10.47
CA LYS A 171 22.31 10.13 -10.69
C LYS A 171 22.63 9.93 -12.15
N TYR A 172 21.61 9.76 -12.99
CA TYR A 172 21.73 9.37 -14.40
C TYR A 172 21.19 10.47 -15.32
N PRO A 173 21.54 10.47 -16.62
CA PRO A 173 21.07 11.47 -17.61
C PRO A 173 19.58 11.29 -17.93
N THR A 174 18.74 11.46 -16.93
CA THR A 174 17.29 11.36 -17.01
C THR A 174 16.70 12.54 -17.76
N ILE A 175 16.12 12.26 -18.93
CA ILE A 175 15.58 13.30 -19.83
C ILE A 175 14.10 13.57 -19.59
N THR A 176 13.33 12.59 -19.11
CA THR A 176 11.92 12.75 -18.73
C THR A 176 11.46 11.61 -17.85
N HIS A 177 10.38 11.89 -17.08
CA HIS A 177 9.58 10.91 -16.40
C HIS A 177 8.14 10.95 -16.90
N VAL A 178 7.49 9.78 -17.07
CA VAL A 178 6.13 9.66 -17.59
C VAL A 178 5.24 8.92 -16.59
N ASN A 179 4.08 9.48 -16.30
CA ASN A 179 3.10 8.91 -15.38
C ASN A 179 1.65 9.03 -15.89
N GLY A 180 0.71 8.30 -15.26
CA GLY A 180 -0.74 8.35 -15.46
C GLY A 180 -1.47 8.84 -14.22
N HIS A 181 -2.48 8.10 -13.75
CA HIS A 181 -3.19 8.15 -12.49
C HIS A 181 -4.34 9.18 -12.39
N TYR A 182 -4.18 10.41 -12.84
CA TYR A 182 -5.21 11.45 -12.66
C TYR A 182 -6.11 11.68 -13.87
N HIS A 183 -6.02 10.83 -14.90
CA HIS A 183 -6.83 10.91 -16.11
C HIS A 183 -6.81 12.30 -16.75
N THR A 184 -5.64 12.95 -16.76
CA THR A 184 -5.48 14.30 -17.29
C THR A 184 -4.10 14.53 -17.88
N TRP A 185 -4.01 15.49 -18.80
CA TRP A 185 -2.73 15.97 -19.27
C TRP A 185 -2.13 16.98 -18.30
N LYS A 186 -0.90 16.74 -17.86
CA LYS A 186 -0.17 17.71 -17.03
C LYS A 186 1.33 17.58 -17.27
N ARG A 187 2.01 18.72 -17.49
CA ARG A 187 3.46 18.81 -17.43
C ARG A 187 3.86 19.48 -16.12
N TYR A 188 4.88 18.94 -15.46
CA TYR A 188 5.42 19.49 -14.22
C TYR A 188 6.90 19.16 -14.07
N LYS A 189 7.59 19.79 -13.12
CA LYS A 189 8.96 19.43 -12.76
C LYS A 189 8.97 18.84 -11.35
N ALA A 190 9.36 17.57 -11.24
CA ALA A 190 9.59 16.97 -9.93
C ALA A 190 10.85 17.56 -9.33
N ASN A 191 10.72 18.12 -8.15
CA ASN A 191 11.80 18.80 -7.43
C ASN A 191 12.60 19.80 -8.29
N TYR A 192 11.95 20.43 -9.28
CA TYR A 192 12.54 21.38 -10.23
C TYR A 192 13.68 20.82 -11.11
N LYS A 193 13.92 19.49 -11.08
CA LYS A 193 15.00 18.84 -11.81
C LYS A 193 14.53 17.99 -12.98
N VAL A 194 13.61 17.06 -12.75
CA VAL A 194 13.13 16.12 -13.76
C VAL A 194 11.87 16.64 -14.41
N ASP A 195 11.87 16.81 -15.73
CA ASP A 195 10.65 17.07 -16.48
C ASP A 195 9.75 15.85 -16.47
N CYS A 196 8.51 16.03 -16.01
CA CYS A 196 7.53 14.99 -15.88
C CYS A 196 6.32 15.30 -16.76
N THR A 197 5.77 14.26 -17.40
CA THR A 197 4.54 14.35 -18.17
C THR A 197 3.55 13.30 -17.71
N MET A 198 2.42 13.76 -17.19
CA MET A 198 1.24 12.96 -16.98
C MET A 198 0.48 12.84 -18.29
N THR A 199 0.18 11.62 -18.70
CA THR A 199 -0.50 11.33 -19.95
C THR A 199 -2.00 11.12 -19.73
N ARG A 200 -2.75 11.13 -20.83
CA ARG A 200 -4.19 10.89 -20.81
C ARG A 200 -4.53 9.46 -20.41
N ALA A 201 -5.74 9.27 -19.87
CA ALA A 201 -6.39 7.98 -19.78
C ALA A 201 -6.95 7.51 -21.15
N LEU A 202 -7.24 6.22 -21.27
CA LEU A 202 -7.95 5.67 -22.43
C LEU A 202 -9.24 6.43 -22.70
N TYR A 203 -10.03 6.68 -21.64
CA TYR A 203 -11.30 7.44 -21.67
C TYR A 203 -11.17 8.73 -20.84
N MET A 204 -11.36 9.87 -21.49
CA MET A 204 -11.27 11.19 -20.87
C MET A 204 -12.64 11.76 -20.49
N LYS A 205 -12.65 12.73 -19.55
CA LYS A 205 -13.88 13.42 -19.10
C LYS A 205 -14.66 14.11 -20.22
N ASP A 206 -14.00 14.52 -21.30
CA ASP A 206 -14.62 15.07 -22.51
C ASP A 206 -15.23 14.00 -23.45
N LYS A 207 -15.30 12.76 -22.96
CA LYS A 207 -15.84 11.58 -23.68
C LYS A 207 -15.04 11.18 -24.93
N THR A 208 -13.74 11.50 -24.96
CA THR A 208 -12.84 11.05 -26.04
C THR A 208 -12.05 9.81 -25.62
N PHE A 209 -11.82 8.91 -26.60
CA PHE A 209 -10.99 7.72 -26.45
C PHE A 209 -9.68 7.89 -27.21
N GLY A 210 -8.59 7.33 -26.69
CA GLY A 210 -7.32 7.39 -27.37
C GLY A 210 -6.14 7.11 -26.44
N TYR A 211 -4.94 7.48 -26.90
CA TYR A 211 -3.68 7.24 -26.22
C TYR A 211 -2.72 8.45 -26.38
N ALA A 212 -1.57 8.40 -25.72
CA ALA A 212 -0.52 9.38 -25.88
C ALA A 212 0.56 8.86 -26.82
N GLU A 213 1.19 9.73 -27.58
CA GLU A 213 2.47 9.45 -28.25
C GLU A 213 3.57 10.34 -27.68
N MET A 214 4.76 9.77 -27.48
CA MET A 214 5.97 10.50 -27.12
C MET A 214 7.03 10.32 -28.21
N HIS A 215 7.47 11.42 -28.78
CA HIS A 215 8.53 11.43 -29.80
C HIS A 215 9.80 12.02 -29.19
N VAL A 216 10.88 11.26 -29.21
CA VAL A 216 12.19 11.62 -28.64
C VAL A 216 13.21 11.80 -29.74
N THR A 217 13.81 12.98 -29.78
CA THR A 217 14.93 13.31 -30.69
C THR A 217 16.22 13.45 -29.88
N ALA A 218 17.30 13.84 -30.54
CA ALA A 218 18.59 14.11 -29.88
C ALA A 218 18.49 15.22 -28.81
N ASP A 219 17.66 16.23 -29.03
CA ASP A 219 17.62 17.48 -28.28
C ASP A 219 16.25 17.84 -27.65
N SER A 220 15.20 17.11 -28.03
CA SER A 220 13.83 17.47 -27.62
C SER A 220 12.90 16.28 -27.43
N ILE A 221 11.86 16.49 -26.63
CA ILE A 221 10.78 15.55 -26.40
C ILE A 221 9.46 16.23 -26.76
N LYS A 222 8.61 15.52 -27.51
CA LYS A 222 7.28 15.99 -27.87
C LYS A 222 6.24 14.97 -27.47
N PHE A 223 5.21 15.41 -26.78
CA PHE A 223 4.03 14.61 -26.42
C PHE A 223 2.84 15.02 -27.25
N PHE A 224 2.17 14.05 -27.83
CA PHE A 224 0.99 14.22 -28.65
C PHE A 224 -0.18 13.46 -28.03
N GLU A 225 -1.36 14.01 -28.19
CA GLU A 225 -2.63 13.32 -27.95
C GLU A 225 -3.11 12.68 -29.23
N LYS A 226 -3.36 11.39 -29.19
CA LYS A 226 -4.04 10.66 -30.24
C LYS A 226 -5.44 10.31 -29.77
N VAL A 227 -6.44 10.97 -30.31
CA VAL A 227 -7.86 10.60 -30.19
C VAL A 227 -8.18 9.73 -31.40
N LEU A 228 -8.93 8.61 -31.17
CA LEU A 228 -9.37 7.74 -32.26
C LEU A 228 -10.02 8.52 -33.39
N ASP A 229 -9.74 8.15 -34.62
CA ASP A 229 -10.23 8.78 -35.85
C ASP A 229 -9.86 10.27 -36.02
N ARG A 230 -8.90 10.78 -35.25
CA ARG A 230 -8.41 12.16 -35.36
C ARG A 230 -6.89 12.21 -35.59
N PRO A 231 -6.38 13.28 -36.24
CA PRO A 231 -4.93 13.46 -36.36
C PRO A 231 -4.27 13.69 -35.00
N LEU A 232 -2.97 13.41 -34.93
CA LEU A 232 -2.15 13.72 -33.75
C LEU A 232 -2.21 15.20 -33.40
N LYS A 233 -2.40 15.51 -32.11
CA LYS A 233 -2.41 16.88 -31.59
C LYS A 233 -1.27 17.08 -30.61
N LEU A 234 -0.36 17.99 -30.91
CA LEU A 234 0.74 18.34 -30.00
C LEU A 234 0.17 18.90 -28.68
N LYS A 235 0.61 18.31 -27.56
CA LYS A 235 0.28 18.76 -26.18
C LYS A 235 1.45 19.51 -25.56
N TYR A 236 2.63 18.90 -25.56
CA TYR A 236 3.84 19.49 -24.99
C TYR A 236 5.05 19.24 -25.88
N ALA A 237 5.95 20.22 -25.91
CA ALA A 237 7.27 20.09 -26.51
C ALA A 237 8.28 20.81 -25.60
N TYR A 238 9.41 20.17 -25.32
CA TYR A 238 10.46 20.80 -24.53
C TYR A 238 11.86 20.25 -24.88
N ALA A 239 12.85 21.09 -24.66
CA ALA A 239 14.26 20.71 -24.73
C ALA A 239 14.69 20.01 -23.44
N ILE A 240 15.77 19.25 -23.49
CA ILE A 240 16.30 18.46 -22.37
C ILE A 240 17.21 19.33 -21.49
N ASP A 241 16.92 19.48 -20.17
CA ASP A 241 17.56 20.47 -19.28
C ASP A 241 17.64 20.05 -17.77
N ASN A 242 18.57 20.59 -16.92
CA ASN A 242 18.90 20.14 -15.53
C ASN A 242 19.06 21.22 -14.42
N TYR A 243 18.60 20.99 -13.11
CA TYR A 243 18.65 21.91 -11.94
C TYR A 243 18.75 21.25 -10.52
N LEU A 244 19.04 21.98 -9.38
CA LEU A 244 19.35 21.44 -8.02
C LEU A 244 18.48 21.90 -6.81
N LYS A 245 18.48 21.21 -5.62
CA LYS A 245 17.50 21.32 -4.52
C LYS A 245 17.83 20.97 -3.04
N LYS A 246 16.90 21.22 -2.05
CA LYS A 246 17.03 21.10 -0.58
C LYS A 246 16.04 20.09 0.08
N GLY A 247 16.38 19.44 1.21
CA GLY A 247 15.63 18.40 1.91
C GLY A 247 15.07 18.75 3.33
N TYR A 248 14.36 17.80 3.99
CA TYR A 248 13.75 17.89 5.33
C TYR A 248 14.79 18.11 6.44
N GLN A 249 14.44 18.90 7.48
CA GLN A 249 15.28 19.12 8.66
C GLN A 249 14.62 18.54 9.90
N GLN A 250 15.29 17.58 10.56
CA GLN A 250 14.83 16.94 11.78
C GLN A 250 14.93 17.90 12.97
N ALA A 251 13.80 18.12 13.66
CA ALA A 251 13.80 18.81 14.94
C ALA A 251 14.40 17.91 16.05
N PRO A 252 15.10 18.49 17.04
CA PRO A 252 15.62 17.73 18.16
C PRO A 252 14.48 17.10 18.97
N LEU A 253 14.69 15.84 19.42
CA LEU A 253 13.80 15.18 20.35
C LEU A 253 13.90 15.78 21.76
N PRO A 254 12.86 15.74 22.57
CA PRO A 254 12.94 16.04 24.00
C PRO A 254 13.87 15.03 24.71
N ALA A 255 14.47 15.45 25.82
CA ALA A 255 15.49 14.68 26.52
C ALA A 255 15.02 13.30 27.02
N ASN A 256 13.71 13.15 27.26
CA ASN A 256 13.08 11.91 27.72
C ASN A 256 12.60 11.01 26.57
N ALA A 257 12.80 11.38 25.32
CA ALA A 257 12.44 10.53 24.17
C ALA A 257 13.67 10.06 23.42
N LYS A 258 13.77 8.77 23.19
CA LYS A 258 14.87 8.15 22.44
C LYS A 258 14.32 7.32 21.29
N VAL A 259 14.71 7.66 20.07
CA VAL A 259 14.35 6.94 18.83
C VAL A 259 15.60 6.27 18.27
N SER A 260 15.54 4.99 17.99
CA SER A 260 16.67 4.22 17.46
C SER A 260 16.24 3.26 16.35
N LEU A 261 17.03 3.22 15.27
CA LEU A 261 16.89 2.23 14.22
C LEU A 261 17.37 0.87 14.76
N VAL A 262 16.49 -0.15 14.71
CA VAL A 262 16.79 -1.50 15.17
C VAL A 262 17.24 -2.38 14.01
N PHE A 263 16.57 -2.29 12.87
CA PHE A 263 16.84 -3.14 11.73
C PHE A 263 16.53 -2.44 10.40
N ARG A 264 17.29 -2.78 9.35
CA ARG A 264 17.03 -2.39 7.98
C ARG A 264 17.11 -3.62 7.09
N ASP A 265 16.04 -3.86 6.31
CA ASP A 265 15.97 -4.89 5.28
C ASP A 265 16.30 -4.28 3.89
N ASP A 266 16.77 -5.11 2.96
CA ASP A 266 16.94 -4.76 1.54
C ASP A 266 15.64 -4.91 0.75
N ALA A 267 14.54 -5.28 1.42
CA ALA A 267 13.21 -5.45 0.85
C ALA A 267 12.15 -4.71 1.69
N SER A 268 11.06 -4.34 1.08
CA SER A 268 9.95 -3.67 1.76
C SER A 268 9.30 -4.57 2.81
N ILE A 269 8.88 -3.98 3.94
CA ILE A 269 8.15 -4.65 5.02
C ILE A 269 6.71 -4.15 5.00
N PHE A 270 5.73 -5.06 4.74
CA PHE A 270 4.30 -4.71 4.70
C PHE A 270 3.55 -5.14 5.96
N THR A 271 4.27 -5.54 7.01
CA THR A 271 3.69 -6.10 8.23
C THR A 271 4.07 -5.29 9.45
N ARG A 272 3.18 -5.24 10.43
CA ARG A 272 3.60 -4.94 11.79
C ARG A 272 4.61 -6.00 12.24
N VAL A 273 5.46 -5.65 13.19
CA VAL A 273 6.41 -6.62 13.75
C VAL A 273 5.70 -7.57 14.72
N GLY A 274 6.06 -8.86 14.71
CA GLY A 274 5.83 -9.74 15.86
C GLY A 274 6.97 -9.54 16.86
N ILE A 275 6.72 -9.61 18.16
CA ILE A 275 7.77 -9.44 19.17
C ILE A 275 7.70 -10.49 20.28
N ASP A 276 8.85 -10.83 20.85
CA ASP A 276 9.01 -11.45 22.16
C ASP A 276 10.03 -10.67 23.00
N ASP A 277 10.46 -11.22 24.11
CA ASP A 277 11.44 -10.59 25.01
C ASP A 277 12.78 -10.25 24.31
N LYS A 278 13.24 -11.04 23.34
CA LYS A 278 14.57 -10.95 22.71
C LYS A 278 14.58 -10.56 21.26
N ARG A 279 13.48 -10.82 20.52
CA ARG A 279 13.46 -10.77 19.05
C ARG A 279 12.29 -9.97 18.53
N ILE A 280 12.47 -9.43 17.35
CA ILE A 280 11.40 -9.00 16.45
C ILE A 280 11.30 -9.98 15.29
N TYR A 281 10.07 -10.19 14.81
CA TYR A 281 9.76 -11.08 13.70
C TYR A 281 9.08 -10.25 12.61
N ILE A 282 9.61 -10.28 11.40
CA ILE A 282 9.10 -9.51 10.26
C ILE A 282 8.83 -10.43 9.08
N GLY A 283 7.88 -10.02 8.24
CA GLY A 283 7.69 -10.54 6.90
C GLY A 283 8.01 -9.46 5.87
N ASN A 284 8.61 -9.80 4.73
CA ASN A 284 8.96 -8.83 3.71
C ASN A 284 8.34 -9.13 2.33
N SER A 285 8.46 -8.19 1.41
CA SER A 285 7.94 -8.25 0.03
C SER A 285 8.55 -9.39 -0.81
N LEU A 286 9.77 -9.79 -0.48
CA LEU A 286 10.43 -10.94 -1.14
C LEU A 286 10.00 -12.28 -0.55
N GLY A 287 9.09 -12.34 0.44
CA GLY A 287 8.59 -13.55 1.06
C GLY A 287 9.53 -14.15 2.11
N TYR A 288 10.47 -13.39 2.64
CA TYR A 288 11.24 -13.83 3.79
C TYR A 288 10.52 -13.50 5.10
N VAL A 289 10.47 -14.49 5.99
CA VAL A 289 10.19 -14.27 7.41
C VAL A 289 11.53 -14.26 8.12
N LYS A 290 11.82 -13.22 8.90
CA LYS A 290 13.10 -13.07 9.61
C LYS A 290 12.86 -12.88 11.10
N ALA A 291 13.65 -13.58 11.93
CA ALA A 291 13.81 -13.27 13.34
C ALA A 291 15.06 -12.41 13.52
N VAL A 292 14.90 -11.26 14.13
CA VAL A 292 15.97 -10.27 14.33
C VAL A 292 16.15 -10.02 15.82
N ASN A 293 17.39 -10.04 16.29
CA ASN A 293 17.72 -9.77 17.68
C ASN A 293 17.50 -8.27 18.02
N LYS A 294 16.72 -7.97 19.05
CA LYS A 294 16.41 -6.60 19.48
C LYS A 294 17.64 -5.81 19.93
N ALA A 295 18.66 -6.49 20.46
CA ALA A 295 19.82 -5.82 21.06
C ALA A 295 20.85 -5.33 20.02
N ASP A 296 21.04 -6.06 18.91
CA ASP A 296 22.08 -5.74 17.93
C ASP A 296 21.60 -5.71 16.47
N GLY A 297 20.30 -5.91 16.22
CA GLY A 297 19.69 -5.87 14.90
C GLY A 297 20.10 -7.01 13.95
N LYS A 298 20.77 -8.06 14.45
CA LYS A 298 21.21 -9.17 13.60
C LYS A 298 20.12 -10.16 13.33
N VAL A 299 20.04 -10.67 12.09
CA VAL A 299 19.17 -11.77 11.72
C VAL A 299 19.65 -13.05 12.40
N VAL A 300 18.79 -13.65 13.21
CA VAL A 300 19.05 -14.92 13.92
C VAL A 300 18.76 -16.11 12.99
N TRP A 301 17.62 -16.05 12.32
CA TRP A 301 17.21 -17.01 11.29
C TRP A 301 16.28 -16.33 10.27
N GLN A 302 16.13 -16.96 9.11
CA GLN A 302 15.15 -16.59 8.10
C GLN A 302 14.53 -17.80 7.43
N TYR A 303 13.27 -17.69 7.04
CA TYR A 303 12.51 -18.69 6.29
C TYR A 303 11.94 -18.06 5.01
N LYS A 304 12.02 -18.77 3.87
CA LYS A 304 11.56 -18.28 2.56
C LYS A 304 10.23 -18.93 2.18
N THR A 305 9.26 -18.10 1.76
CA THR A 305 7.98 -18.48 1.16
C THR A 305 7.96 -18.15 -0.33
N ASP A 306 6.92 -18.56 -1.06
CA ASP A 306 6.79 -18.37 -2.50
C ASP A 306 6.05 -17.06 -2.88
N ALA A 307 5.67 -16.25 -1.90
CA ALA A 307 5.00 -14.95 -2.10
C ALA A 307 5.36 -13.96 -1.00
N SER A 308 5.07 -12.67 -1.24
CA SER A 308 5.20 -11.60 -0.25
C SER A 308 4.42 -11.90 1.03
N ILE A 309 4.90 -11.41 2.17
CA ILE A 309 4.23 -11.52 3.47
C ILE A 309 3.54 -10.19 3.77
N PHE A 310 2.21 -10.22 3.89
CA PHE A 310 1.38 -9.05 4.21
C PHE A 310 0.80 -9.09 5.63
N SER A 311 0.90 -10.24 6.29
CA SER A 311 0.33 -10.46 7.62
C SER A 311 1.41 -10.48 8.69
N ARG A 312 1.13 -9.88 9.84
CA ARG A 312 2.03 -9.91 10.99
C ARG A 312 2.33 -11.35 11.43
N PRO A 313 3.60 -11.73 11.63
CA PRO A 313 3.96 -12.98 12.29
C PRO A 313 3.41 -12.98 13.73
N ALA A 314 2.53 -13.94 14.06
CA ALA A 314 1.99 -14.09 15.40
C ALA A 314 2.91 -14.98 16.25
N VAL A 315 3.29 -14.50 17.43
CA VAL A 315 4.33 -15.15 18.26
C VAL A 315 3.72 -15.89 19.44
N THR A 316 4.14 -17.13 19.66
CA THR A 316 3.80 -17.95 20.83
C THR A 316 5.09 -18.29 21.60
N GLU A 317 4.98 -19.03 22.69
CA GLU A 317 6.17 -19.55 23.40
C GLU A 317 7.08 -20.43 22.51
N LYS A 318 6.48 -21.20 21.57
CA LYS A 318 7.20 -22.20 20.75
C LYS A 318 7.26 -21.86 19.28
N TYR A 319 6.30 -21.12 18.76
CA TYR A 319 6.13 -20.94 17.32
C TYR A 319 6.03 -19.47 16.93
N VAL A 320 6.49 -19.20 15.73
CA VAL A 320 6.12 -18.03 14.95
C VAL A 320 5.11 -18.52 13.91
N ILE A 321 3.88 -18.02 13.99
CA ILE A 321 2.81 -18.40 13.07
C ILE A 321 2.74 -17.35 11.97
N VAL A 322 2.87 -17.77 10.72
CA VAL A 322 2.98 -16.89 9.57
C VAL A 322 1.88 -17.18 8.57
N PRO A 323 0.89 -16.28 8.47
CA PRO A 323 -0.06 -16.30 7.36
C PRO A 323 0.61 -15.77 6.09
N THR A 324 0.45 -16.45 4.95
CA THR A 324 1.18 -16.14 3.72
C THR A 324 0.26 -15.87 2.54
N ALA A 325 0.73 -15.06 1.59
CA ALA A 325 0.00 -14.80 0.36
C ALA A 325 0.07 -15.98 -0.64
N ASP A 326 0.97 -16.94 -0.45
CA ASP A 326 1.00 -18.19 -1.19
C ASP A 326 0.00 -19.25 -0.66
N LYS A 327 -1.00 -18.79 0.10
CA LYS A 327 -2.13 -19.59 0.60
C LYS A 327 -1.77 -20.60 1.68
N ARG A 328 -0.76 -20.31 2.48
CA ARG A 328 -0.33 -21.19 3.59
C ARG A 328 -0.41 -20.48 4.92
N LEU A 329 -0.73 -21.23 5.97
CA LEU A 329 -0.55 -20.86 7.36
C LEU A 329 0.56 -21.73 7.92
N LEU A 330 1.68 -21.11 8.30
CA LEU A 330 2.90 -21.82 8.69
C LEU A 330 3.14 -21.68 10.19
N TRP A 331 3.59 -22.75 10.85
CA TRP A 331 4.13 -22.76 12.20
C TRP A 331 5.62 -23.02 12.12
N LEU A 332 6.41 -21.98 12.31
CA LEU A 332 7.87 -22.06 12.34
C LEU A 332 8.31 -22.21 13.79
N ASP A 333 9.30 -23.07 14.03
CA ASP A 333 9.96 -23.15 15.34
C ASP A 333 10.58 -21.78 15.69
N LYS A 334 10.24 -21.24 16.85
CA LYS A 334 10.61 -19.88 17.24
C LYS A 334 12.13 -19.68 17.31
N ASP A 335 12.89 -20.71 17.68
CA ASP A 335 14.34 -20.58 17.89
C ASP A 335 15.16 -20.82 16.63
N SER A 336 14.74 -21.74 15.78
CA SER A 336 15.48 -22.14 14.58
C SER A 336 14.90 -21.63 13.26
N GLY A 337 13.63 -21.18 13.24
CA GLY A 337 12.92 -20.85 12.01
C GLY A 337 12.51 -22.04 11.15
N ALA A 338 12.73 -23.27 11.63
CA ALA A 338 12.37 -24.48 10.90
C ALA A 338 10.85 -24.63 10.79
N LEU A 339 10.37 -25.04 9.62
CA LEU A 339 8.95 -25.37 9.43
C LEU A 339 8.57 -26.61 10.24
N VAL A 340 7.61 -26.47 11.14
CA VAL A 340 7.11 -27.55 11.99
C VAL A 340 5.76 -28.07 11.49
N LYS A 341 4.88 -27.14 11.08
CA LYS A 341 3.55 -27.45 10.55
C LYS A 341 3.16 -26.45 9.48
N GLU A 342 2.32 -26.90 8.56
CA GLU A 342 1.65 -26.02 7.59
C GLU A 342 0.19 -26.43 7.39
N HIS A 343 -0.61 -25.46 7.01
CA HIS A 343 -1.96 -25.66 6.53
C HIS A 343 -2.16 -24.88 5.24
N ASN A 344 -2.72 -25.55 4.22
CA ASN A 344 -3.03 -24.95 2.92
C ASN A 344 -4.45 -24.36 2.94
N SER A 345 -4.58 -23.15 2.45
CA SER A 345 -5.86 -22.43 2.26
C SER A 345 -6.24 -22.36 0.79
N GLU A 346 -7.52 -22.11 0.52
CA GLU A 346 -8.02 -21.87 -0.84
C GLU A 346 -7.65 -20.48 -1.37
N ALA A 347 -7.41 -19.53 -0.47
CA ALA A 347 -7.14 -18.13 -0.79
C ALA A 347 -5.97 -17.56 0.06
N PRO A 348 -5.31 -16.48 -0.39
CA PRO A 348 -4.24 -15.80 0.35
C PRO A 348 -4.67 -15.34 1.74
N TYR A 349 -3.72 -15.35 2.68
CA TYR A 349 -3.86 -14.66 3.95
C TYR A 349 -3.21 -13.29 3.87
N MET A 350 -3.96 -12.23 4.22
CA MET A 350 -3.53 -10.85 4.12
C MET A 350 -3.82 -10.04 5.39
N ALA A 351 -4.68 -10.58 6.29
CA ALA A 351 -4.97 -9.97 7.57
C ALA A 351 -3.95 -10.38 8.63
N ASP A 352 -3.66 -9.49 9.57
CA ASP A 352 -2.94 -9.88 10.78
C ASP A 352 -3.79 -10.84 11.61
N GLY A 353 -3.17 -11.93 12.07
CA GLY A 353 -3.80 -12.83 13.04
C GLY A 353 -3.65 -12.31 14.47
N ILE A 354 -4.61 -12.65 15.34
CA ILE A 354 -4.51 -12.39 16.78
C ILE A 354 -4.59 -13.69 17.56
N ILE A 355 -3.77 -13.81 18.62
CA ILE A 355 -3.81 -14.93 19.55
C ILE A 355 -4.49 -14.47 20.85
N ALA A 356 -5.56 -15.16 21.22
CA ALA A 356 -6.25 -14.97 22.50
C ALA A 356 -6.56 -16.34 23.12
N ASP A 357 -6.25 -16.53 24.39
CA ASP A 357 -6.49 -17.76 25.16
C ASP A 357 -6.01 -19.04 24.44
N GLY A 358 -4.83 -18.98 23.80
CA GLY A 358 -4.24 -20.13 23.07
C GLY A 358 -4.94 -20.49 21.76
N VAL A 359 -5.75 -19.56 21.23
CA VAL A 359 -6.43 -19.68 19.93
C VAL A 359 -5.98 -18.56 19.02
N LEU A 360 -5.56 -18.90 17.80
CA LEU A 360 -5.31 -17.98 16.70
C LEU A 360 -6.62 -17.73 15.97
N TYR A 361 -6.97 -16.46 15.80
CA TYR A 361 -8.07 -15.97 14.95
C TYR A 361 -7.48 -15.28 13.72
N GLN A 362 -7.78 -15.83 12.53
CA GLN A 362 -7.11 -15.44 11.28
C GLN A 362 -8.11 -15.17 10.16
N GLY A 363 -8.07 -13.97 9.62
CA GLY A 363 -8.78 -13.60 8.40
C GLY A 363 -8.02 -14.01 7.14
N GLY A 364 -8.73 -14.46 6.13
CA GLY A 364 -8.19 -14.84 4.82
C GLY A 364 -8.98 -14.27 3.66
N GLY A 365 -8.69 -14.73 2.46
CA GLY A 365 -9.30 -14.23 1.24
C GLY A 365 -10.78 -14.59 1.06
N LYS A 366 -11.27 -15.66 1.67
CA LYS A 366 -12.69 -16.10 1.61
C LYS A 366 -13.15 -16.80 2.87
N SER A 367 -12.39 -16.70 3.95
CA SER A 367 -12.73 -17.32 5.22
C SER A 367 -12.16 -16.55 6.40
N PHE A 368 -12.77 -16.77 7.55
CA PHE A 368 -12.25 -16.40 8.84
C PHE A 368 -12.18 -17.64 9.71
N GLU A 369 -11.02 -17.91 10.32
CA GLU A 369 -10.70 -19.20 10.91
C GLU A 369 -10.22 -19.07 12.36
N ALA A 370 -10.54 -20.05 13.18
CA ALA A 370 -9.95 -20.20 14.50
C ALA A 370 -9.18 -21.51 14.61
N TRP A 371 -7.94 -21.41 15.05
CA TRP A 371 -7.02 -22.53 15.22
C TRP A 371 -6.49 -22.58 16.64
N ARG A 372 -6.22 -23.78 17.15
CA ARG A 372 -5.32 -23.86 18.28
C ARG A 372 -3.98 -23.21 17.91
N ALA A 373 -3.45 -22.35 18.77
CA ALA A 373 -2.21 -21.62 18.47
C ALA A 373 -1.00 -22.56 18.28
N ASP A 374 -1.06 -23.80 18.80
CA ASP A 374 -0.06 -24.86 18.56
C ASP A 374 -0.23 -25.56 17.20
N GLY A 375 -1.21 -25.17 16.37
CA GLY A 375 -1.48 -25.77 15.06
C GLY A 375 -2.04 -27.18 15.10
N SER A 376 -2.46 -27.69 16.27
CA SER A 376 -2.94 -29.08 16.40
C SER A 376 -4.33 -29.30 15.82
N LYS A 377 -5.17 -28.24 15.77
CA LYS A 377 -6.57 -28.37 15.35
C LYS A 377 -7.16 -27.05 14.88
N GLN A 378 -7.85 -27.06 13.74
CA GLN A 378 -8.82 -26.04 13.37
C GLN A 378 -10.08 -26.20 14.22
N LEU A 379 -10.48 -25.16 14.94
CA LEU A 379 -11.63 -25.19 15.83
C LEU A 379 -12.94 -24.93 15.07
N TRP A 380 -12.90 -23.96 14.17
CA TRP A 380 -13.99 -23.64 13.26
C TRP A 380 -13.52 -22.78 12.09
N LYS A 381 -14.32 -22.71 11.04
CA LYS A 381 -14.14 -21.92 9.85
C LYS A 381 -15.47 -21.25 9.48
N TYR A 382 -15.43 -19.92 9.26
CA TYR A 382 -16.54 -19.12 8.75
C TYR A 382 -16.26 -18.75 7.30
N THR A 383 -17.20 -18.99 6.37
CA THR A 383 -16.98 -18.89 4.92
C THR A 383 -17.92 -17.92 4.20
N ASP A 384 -18.85 -17.27 4.91
CA ASP A 384 -19.75 -16.26 4.30
C ASP A 384 -19.04 -14.90 4.16
N ILE A 385 -17.95 -14.89 3.37
CA ILE A 385 -17.14 -13.74 3.01
C ILE A 385 -16.94 -13.75 1.50
N ASN A 386 -17.39 -12.69 0.84
CA ASN A 386 -17.33 -12.59 -0.63
C ASN A 386 -16.07 -11.87 -1.16
N ASN A 387 -15.25 -11.35 -0.26
CA ASN A 387 -13.97 -10.72 -0.57
C ASN A 387 -13.01 -11.03 0.59
N TYR A 388 -11.85 -10.39 0.70
CA TYR A 388 -10.84 -10.70 1.70
C TYR A 388 -10.91 -9.81 2.94
N CYS A 389 -10.38 -10.34 4.07
CA CYS A 389 -10.06 -9.58 5.27
C CYS A 389 -8.64 -9.02 5.13
N GLN A 390 -8.41 -7.78 5.55
CA GLN A 390 -7.09 -7.15 5.54
C GLN A 390 -6.66 -6.67 6.92
N ALA A 391 -7.57 -6.07 7.70
CA ALA A 391 -7.28 -5.61 9.05
C ALA A 391 -7.21 -6.76 10.07
N ALA A 392 -6.48 -6.53 11.15
CA ALA A 392 -6.49 -7.41 12.32
C ALA A 392 -7.90 -7.50 12.92
N PRO A 393 -8.34 -8.69 13.35
CA PRO A 393 -9.56 -8.82 14.13
C PRO A 393 -9.37 -8.33 15.58
N VAL A 394 -10.45 -8.04 16.26
CA VAL A 394 -10.46 -7.77 17.70
C VAL A 394 -11.26 -8.84 18.40
N VAL A 395 -10.64 -9.47 19.42
CA VAL A 395 -11.29 -10.44 20.29
C VAL A 395 -11.58 -9.77 21.62
N ASP A 396 -12.85 -9.78 22.03
CA ASP A 396 -13.26 -9.29 23.35
C ASP A 396 -14.36 -10.17 23.97
N GLY A 397 -14.06 -10.73 25.11
CA GLY A 397 -14.95 -11.62 25.86
C GLY A 397 -15.31 -12.89 25.06
N LYS A 398 -16.54 -12.98 24.58
CA LYS A 398 -17.06 -14.14 23.83
C LYS A 398 -17.23 -13.87 22.33
N GLU A 399 -16.64 -12.80 21.84
CA GLU A 399 -16.88 -12.26 20.49
C GLU A 399 -15.58 -11.97 19.78
N VAL A 400 -15.60 -12.11 18.46
CA VAL A 400 -14.55 -11.63 17.55
C VAL A 400 -15.19 -10.72 16.52
N PHE A 401 -14.54 -9.58 16.27
CA PHE A 401 -14.98 -8.54 15.35
C PHE A 401 -13.95 -8.35 14.25
N PHE A 402 -14.40 -8.31 13.00
CA PHE A 402 -13.53 -8.07 11.84
C PHE A 402 -14.31 -7.49 10.66
N GLY A 403 -13.63 -6.68 9.86
CA GLY A 403 -14.11 -6.19 8.58
C GLY A 403 -13.61 -7.02 7.40
N ALA A 404 -14.33 -6.96 6.29
CA ALA A 404 -13.88 -7.48 5.00
C ALA A 404 -14.24 -6.50 3.87
N TRP A 405 -13.52 -6.61 2.75
CA TRP A 405 -13.75 -5.78 1.57
C TRP A 405 -15.02 -6.16 0.79
N ASP A 406 -15.87 -7.01 1.35
CA ASP A 406 -17.22 -7.29 0.89
C ASP A 406 -18.29 -6.38 1.51
N THR A 407 -17.90 -5.21 1.99
CA THR A 407 -18.71 -4.15 2.62
C THR A 407 -19.12 -4.39 4.08
N TYR A 408 -18.85 -5.56 4.66
CA TYR A 408 -19.39 -5.91 5.98
C TYR A 408 -18.34 -5.88 7.11
N LEU A 409 -18.74 -5.29 8.24
CA LEU A 409 -18.19 -5.60 9.56
C LEU A 409 -18.99 -6.75 10.17
N ARG A 410 -18.33 -7.71 10.82
CA ARG A 410 -18.96 -8.90 11.41
C ARG A 410 -18.61 -9.07 12.87
N CYS A 411 -19.56 -9.63 13.61
CA CYS A 411 -19.39 -10.14 14.96
C CYS A 411 -19.70 -11.63 14.99
N LEU A 412 -18.73 -12.45 15.35
CA LEU A 412 -18.92 -13.90 15.52
C LEU A 412 -18.75 -14.32 16.97
N ASN A 413 -19.36 -15.45 17.33
CA ASN A 413 -19.12 -16.13 18.59
C ASN A 413 -17.78 -16.87 18.53
N ILE A 414 -16.86 -16.59 19.47
CA ILE A 414 -15.50 -17.15 19.45
C ILE A 414 -15.43 -18.68 19.61
N LYS A 415 -16.43 -19.31 20.25
CA LYS A 415 -16.41 -20.76 20.51
C LYS A 415 -16.72 -21.60 19.28
N ASN A 416 -17.57 -21.10 18.39
CA ASN A 416 -18.13 -21.91 17.31
C ASN A 416 -18.17 -21.20 15.94
N GLY A 417 -17.68 -19.96 15.84
CA GLY A 417 -17.68 -19.17 14.60
C GLY A 417 -19.06 -18.76 14.07
N LYS A 418 -20.15 -18.94 14.85
CA LYS A 418 -21.47 -18.51 14.41
C LYS A 418 -21.58 -17.00 14.39
N GLU A 419 -22.06 -16.46 13.26
CA GLU A 419 -22.36 -15.05 13.15
C GLU A 419 -23.49 -14.64 14.10
N LYS A 420 -23.25 -13.56 14.84
CA LYS A 420 -24.26 -12.91 15.67
C LYS A 420 -24.97 -11.82 14.89
N TRP A 421 -24.20 -11.02 14.18
CA TRP A 421 -24.67 -9.97 13.30
C TRP A 421 -23.58 -9.55 12.32
N ARG A 422 -24.02 -8.88 11.25
CA ARG A 422 -23.16 -8.12 10.34
C ARG A 422 -23.73 -6.74 10.11
N TRP A 423 -22.86 -5.79 9.85
CA TRP A 423 -23.21 -4.39 9.59
C TRP A 423 -22.55 -3.94 8.27
N ASN A 424 -23.25 -3.10 7.50
CA ASN A 424 -22.65 -2.31 6.43
C ASN A 424 -23.20 -0.88 6.41
N ASN A 425 -22.57 0.01 5.65
CA ASN A 425 -22.94 1.43 5.55
C ASN A 425 -24.13 1.72 4.62
N GLY A 426 -24.83 0.71 4.13
CA GLY A 426 -25.96 0.83 3.19
C GLY A 426 -25.55 1.07 1.74
N LYS A 427 -24.24 1.01 1.42
CA LYS A 427 -23.70 1.15 0.06
C LYS A 427 -23.15 -0.17 -0.44
N ASN A 428 -23.40 -0.47 -1.71
CA ASN A 428 -22.83 -1.64 -2.39
C ASN A 428 -21.57 -1.24 -3.15
N ASN A 429 -20.55 -0.79 -2.39
CA ASN A 429 -19.23 -0.43 -2.93
C ASN A 429 -18.15 -0.96 -2.00
N ASN A 430 -17.43 -1.98 -2.45
CA ASN A 430 -16.39 -2.66 -1.67
C ASN A 430 -15.32 -1.68 -1.18
N MET A 431 -14.90 -0.72 -2.00
CA MET A 431 -13.88 0.27 -1.67
C MET A 431 -14.29 1.23 -0.52
N LEU A 432 -15.55 1.25 -0.12
CA LEU A 432 -16.06 2.09 0.98
C LEU A 432 -16.41 1.28 2.23
N GLY A 433 -16.10 -0.01 2.23
CA GLY A 433 -16.34 -0.93 3.33
C GLY A 433 -15.25 -0.91 4.42
N PRO A 434 -15.47 -1.61 5.53
CA PRO A 434 -14.56 -1.64 6.68
C PRO A 434 -13.40 -2.65 6.54
N GLY A 435 -12.98 -3.00 5.33
CA GLY A 435 -12.03 -4.08 5.07
C GLY A 435 -10.65 -3.90 5.70
N ASN A 436 -10.19 -2.66 5.89
CA ASN A 436 -8.91 -2.32 6.52
C ASN A 436 -9.08 -1.51 7.81
N CYS A 437 -10.21 -1.64 8.49
CA CYS A 437 -10.45 -0.96 9.77
C CYS A 437 -10.30 -1.93 10.93
N VAL A 438 -9.38 -1.67 11.85
CA VAL A 438 -9.33 -2.33 13.16
C VAL A 438 -10.38 -1.68 14.06
N PRO A 439 -11.43 -2.39 14.49
CA PRO A 439 -12.49 -1.79 15.28
C PRO A 439 -12.05 -1.49 16.72
N VAL A 440 -12.58 -0.43 17.31
CA VAL A 440 -12.54 -0.19 18.76
C VAL A 440 -13.78 -0.82 19.39
N VAL A 441 -13.58 -1.80 20.26
CA VAL A 441 -14.65 -2.54 20.92
C VAL A 441 -14.84 -2.01 22.33
N CYS A 442 -16.05 -1.51 22.61
CA CYS A 442 -16.48 -1.00 23.91
C CYS A 442 -17.48 -1.98 24.55
N PRO A 443 -17.82 -1.81 25.84
CA PRO A 443 -18.80 -2.70 26.51
C PRO A 443 -20.16 -2.78 25.82
N ASP A 444 -20.63 -1.68 25.24
CA ASP A 444 -21.98 -1.54 24.65
C ASP A 444 -21.97 -1.29 23.13
N LYS A 445 -20.84 -0.91 22.55
CA LYS A 445 -20.73 -0.54 21.13
C LYS A 445 -19.42 -0.98 20.48
N VAL A 446 -19.39 -0.93 19.16
CA VAL A 446 -18.19 -1.07 18.32
C VAL A 446 -18.04 0.19 17.50
N ILE A 447 -16.88 0.85 17.55
CA ILE A 447 -16.59 2.05 16.79
C ILE A 447 -15.65 1.68 15.64
N ILE A 448 -15.97 2.17 14.43
CA ILE A 448 -15.14 2.02 13.23
C ILE A 448 -14.97 3.33 12.48
N VAL A 449 -13.91 3.42 11.70
CA VAL A 449 -13.68 4.43 10.67
C VAL A 449 -13.36 3.73 9.36
N ALA A 450 -14.09 4.03 8.31
CA ALA A 450 -13.98 3.37 7.02
C ALA A 450 -13.68 4.38 5.89
N PRO A 451 -13.29 3.94 4.68
CA PRO A 451 -13.02 4.84 3.55
C PRO A 451 -14.21 5.71 3.12
N ASP A 452 -15.42 5.44 3.60
CA ASP A 452 -16.60 6.28 3.38
C ASP A 452 -16.57 7.62 4.16
N ARG A 453 -15.48 7.86 4.93
CA ARG A 453 -15.16 9.07 5.68
C ARG A 453 -16.09 9.35 6.88
N TYR A 454 -16.69 8.31 7.43
CA TYR A 454 -17.50 8.38 8.65
C TYR A 454 -16.81 7.66 9.79
N MET A 455 -16.90 8.24 10.99
CA MET A 455 -16.81 7.49 12.24
C MET A 455 -18.21 6.95 12.56
N THR A 456 -18.31 5.67 12.86
CA THR A 456 -19.59 4.99 13.08
C THR A 456 -19.54 4.20 14.37
N ALA A 457 -20.52 4.41 15.27
CA ALA A 457 -20.78 3.54 16.41
C ALA A 457 -21.93 2.58 16.09
N ILE A 458 -21.70 1.32 16.40
CA ILE A 458 -22.59 0.20 16.12
C ILE A 458 -22.91 -0.47 17.47
N ASP A 459 -24.17 -0.70 17.77
CA ASP A 459 -24.59 -1.40 18.97
C ASP A 459 -23.99 -2.82 18.99
N ARG A 460 -23.20 -3.10 20.02
CA ARG A 460 -22.43 -4.34 20.12
C ARG A 460 -23.30 -5.60 20.13
N LYS A 461 -24.51 -5.53 20.70
CA LYS A 461 -25.40 -6.65 20.85
C LYS A 461 -26.20 -6.95 19.59
N THR A 462 -26.63 -5.91 18.87
CA THR A 462 -27.60 -6.01 17.76
C THR A 462 -27.01 -5.77 16.39
N GLY A 463 -25.83 -5.16 16.29
CA GLY A 463 -25.23 -4.73 15.02
C GLY A 463 -25.91 -3.52 14.36
N LYS A 464 -26.78 -2.81 15.08
CA LYS A 464 -27.46 -1.62 14.56
C LYS A 464 -26.61 -0.38 14.75
N THR A 465 -26.63 0.53 13.77
CA THR A 465 -26.00 1.84 13.91
C THR A 465 -26.61 2.61 15.08
N ILE A 466 -25.76 3.09 16.00
CA ILE A 466 -26.13 4.03 17.06
C ILE A 466 -26.05 5.45 16.50
N TRP A 467 -24.86 5.84 15.99
CA TRP A 467 -24.63 7.12 15.34
C TRP A 467 -23.59 7.00 14.23
N ARG A 468 -23.61 7.96 13.32
CA ARG A 468 -22.57 8.17 12.28
C ARG A 468 -22.26 9.65 12.20
N ASN A 469 -20.95 9.97 12.18
CA ASN A 469 -20.46 11.34 12.15
C ASN A 469 -19.35 11.50 11.10
N ASN A 470 -19.37 12.60 10.35
CA ASN A 470 -18.37 12.99 9.36
C ASN A 470 -17.98 14.48 9.50
N SER A 471 -18.02 15.01 10.72
CA SER A 471 -17.53 16.38 11.02
C SER A 471 -16.07 16.55 10.63
N HIS A 472 -15.30 15.45 10.68
CA HIS A 472 -13.95 15.33 10.14
C HIS A 472 -13.92 14.28 9.04
N LYS A 473 -12.89 14.33 8.18
CA LYS A 473 -12.69 13.30 7.14
C LYS A 473 -11.96 12.09 7.74
N PHE A 474 -12.69 11.24 8.43
CA PHE A 474 -12.16 10.02 9.02
C PHE A 474 -11.78 8.98 7.96
N ARG A 475 -10.74 8.19 8.24
CA ARG A 475 -10.35 7.06 7.37
C ARG A 475 -9.43 6.08 8.09
N GLU A 476 -9.85 4.85 8.28
CA GLU A 476 -9.11 3.61 8.64
C GLU A 476 -8.06 3.70 9.76
N SER A 477 -7.85 4.87 10.37
CA SER A 477 -6.85 5.13 11.39
C SER A 477 -7.54 5.36 12.73
N LEU A 478 -7.63 4.32 13.56
CA LEU A 478 -8.37 4.31 14.81
C LEU A 478 -7.52 3.68 15.93
N GLY A 479 -7.74 4.10 17.16
CA GLY A 479 -7.16 3.56 18.37
C GLY A 479 -8.03 3.85 19.57
N VAL A 480 -7.66 3.33 20.74
CA VAL A 480 -8.40 3.52 21.99
C VAL A 480 -7.44 3.79 23.14
N SER A 481 -7.87 4.61 24.09
CA SER A 481 -7.12 4.87 25.33
C SER A 481 -6.97 3.61 26.18
N GLN A 482 -5.92 3.58 26.99
CA GLN A 482 -5.68 2.44 27.91
C GLN A 482 -6.83 2.19 28.88
N ASP A 483 -7.56 3.24 29.28
CA ASP A 483 -8.75 3.11 30.15
C ASP A 483 -10.04 2.77 29.37
N GLY A 484 -9.98 2.69 28.05
CA GLY A 484 -11.09 2.36 27.15
C GLY A 484 -12.13 3.46 26.96
N LYS A 485 -11.92 4.68 27.49
CA LYS A 485 -12.95 5.75 27.51
C LYS A 485 -12.86 6.72 26.34
N THR A 486 -11.76 6.72 25.61
CA THR A 486 -11.51 7.62 24.48
C THR A 486 -11.12 6.84 23.23
N ALA A 487 -11.84 7.02 22.15
CA ALA A 487 -11.44 6.57 20.83
C ALA A 487 -10.65 7.69 20.14
N TYR A 488 -9.50 7.36 19.58
CA TYR A 488 -8.64 8.28 18.83
C TYR A 488 -8.69 7.98 17.35
N ALA A 489 -8.87 9.00 16.52
CA ALA A 489 -8.83 8.85 15.08
C ALA A 489 -7.91 9.88 14.43
N LYS A 490 -7.01 9.43 13.55
CA LYS A 490 -6.29 10.31 12.63
C LYS A 490 -7.20 10.63 11.44
N THR A 491 -7.32 11.90 11.11
CA THR A 491 -8.12 12.37 9.96
C THR A 491 -7.30 12.47 8.68
N MET A 492 -7.98 12.59 7.54
CA MET A 492 -7.32 12.87 6.25
C MET A 492 -6.72 14.28 6.16
N ASP A 493 -7.05 15.17 7.09
CA ASP A 493 -6.46 16.50 7.16
C ASP A 493 -5.26 16.56 8.15
N GLY A 494 -4.82 15.40 8.66
CA GLY A 494 -3.63 15.27 9.53
C GLY A 494 -3.88 15.66 10.98
N GLU A 495 -5.14 15.66 11.41
CA GLU A 495 -5.57 15.93 12.78
C GLU A 495 -5.70 14.65 13.59
N LEU A 496 -5.52 14.73 14.90
CA LEU A 496 -5.93 13.71 15.85
C LEU A 496 -7.21 14.15 16.54
N VAL A 497 -8.29 13.38 16.40
CA VAL A 497 -9.58 13.63 17.03
C VAL A 497 -9.81 12.60 18.13
N ALA A 498 -10.15 13.06 19.33
CA ALA A 498 -10.51 12.24 20.47
C ALA A 498 -12.03 12.28 20.69
N VAL A 499 -12.64 11.11 20.73
CA VAL A 499 -14.09 10.95 20.85
C VAL A 499 -14.40 10.07 22.06
N SER A 500 -15.40 10.46 22.85
CA SER A 500 -15.86 9.63 23.98
C SER A 500 -16.40 8.29 23.50
N THR A 501 -15.98 7.21 24.15
CA THR A 501 -16.60 5.90 23.97
C THR A 501 -17.87 5.72 24.80
N GLU A 502 -18.12 6.62 25.75
CA GLU A 502 -19.29 6.59 26.64
C GLU A 502 -20.49 7.32 25.99
N GLY A 503 -21.71 7.03 26.49
CA GLY A 503 -22.94 7.66 26.00
C GLY A 503 -23.48 7.08 24.70
N SER A 504 -24.64 7.61 24.24
CA SER A 504 -25.38 7.15 23.05
C SER A 504 -25.17 8.02 21.80
N ASP A 505 -24.49 9.14 21.95
CA ASP A 505 -24.30 10.13 20.89
C ASP A 505 -22.82 10.35 20.60
N TYR A 506 -22.51 10.88 19.42
CA TYR A 506 -21.15 11.31 19.10
C TYR A 506 -20.76 12.48 20.01
N CYS A 507 -19.67 12.34 20.72
CA CYS A 507 -19.15 13.36 21.62
C CYS A 507 -17.64 13.52 21.38
N GLU A 508 -17.25 14.57 20.65
CA GLU A 508 -15.87 14.98 20.51
C GLU A 508 -15.37 15.59 21.81
N LEU A 509 -14.26 15.11 22.31
CA LEU A 509 -13.63 15.59 23.53
C LEU A 509 -12.62 16.70 23.23
N TRP A 510 -11.78 16.49 22.22
CA TRP A 510 -10.78 17.44 21.75
C TRP A 510 -10.24 17.04 20.37
N MET A 511 -9.55 17.99 19.74
CA MET A 511 -8.84 17.78 18.48
C MET A 511 -7.50 18.52 18.52
N VAL A 512 -6.47 17.93 17.90
CA VAL A 512 -5.13 18.53 17.71
C VAL A 512 -4.75 18.43 16.25
N ASP A 513 -4.46 19.57 15.62
CA ASP A 513 -3.79 19.59 14.32
C ASP A 513 -2.31 19.19 14.52
N ALA A 514 -1.92 18.04 14.00
CA ALA A 514 -0.56 17.53 14.11
C ALA A 514 0.41 18.19 13.11
N GLY A 515 -0.09 19.01 12.19
CA GLY A 515 0.72 19.68 11.17
C GLY A 515 1.18 18.77 10.04
N LEU A 516 0.54 17.62 9.85
CA LEU A 516 0.89 16.64 8.81
C LEU A 516 0.32 17.00 7.43
N GLY A 517 -0.74 17.82 7.39
CA GLY A 517 -1.48 18.12 6.18
C GLY A 517 -2.28 16.93 5.68
N TYR A 518 -2.36 16.75 4.37
CA TYR A 518 -3.16 15.67 3.78
C TYR A 518 -2.59 14.29 4.13
N GLU A 519 -3.41 13.45 4.75
CA GLU A 519 -3.11 12.08 5.18
C GLU A 519 -4.12 11.09 4.59
N HIS A 520 -3.63 10.10 3.86
CA HIS A 520 -4.46 9.08 3.20
C HIS A 520 -4.14 7.66 3.69
N ALA A 521 -2.90 7.44 4.14
CA ALA A 521 -2.43 6.14 4.59
C ALA A 521 -3.06 5.72 5.93
N PRO A 522 -3.55 4.48 6.06
CA PRO A 522 -4.02 3.95 7.33
C PRO A 522 -2.86 3.79 8.31
N CYS A 523 -3.10 4.19 9.56
CA CYS A 523 -2.17 3.96 10.66
C CYS A 523 -2.96 3.81 11.95
N ILE A 524 -2.85 2.66 12.62
CA ILE A 524 -3.46 2.47 13.93
C ILE A 524 -2.92 3.54 14.88
N VAL A 525 -3.81 4.22 15.60
CA VAL A 525 -3.42 5.19 16.63
C VAL A 525 -3.14 4.45 17.93
N LEU A 526 -2.01 4.71 18.55
CA LEU A 526 -1.59 4.07 19.81
C LEU A 526 -1.56 5.09 20.94
N GLU A 527 -2.24 4.83 22.07
CA GLU A 527 -1.96 5.54 23.31
C GLU A 527 -1.17 4.64 24.26
N HIS A 528 -0.08 5.20 24.81
CA HIS A 528 0.73 4.55 25.82
C HIS A 528 1.22 5.57 26.84
N ASN A 529 0.92 5.32 28.13
CA ASN A 529 1.32 6.18 29.26
C ASN A 529 0.92 7.67 29.10
N GLY A 530 -0.30 7.92 28.57
CA GLY A 530 -0.82 9.28 28.37
C GLY A 530 -0.24 10.01 27.17
N VAL A 531 0.52 9.34 26.30
CA VAL A 531 1.01 9.85 25.02
C VAL A 531 0.33 9.12 23.89
N VAL A 532 -0.23 9.86 22.94
CA VAL A 532 -0.86 9.32 21.73
C VAL A 532 0.10 9.42 20.56
N TYR A 533 0.39 8.29 19.93
CA TYR A 533 1.27 8.16 18.78
C TYR A 533 0.47 7.97 17.52
N MET A 534 0.82 8.70 16.48
CA MET A 534 0.32 8.48 15.14
C MET A 534 1.42 8.62 14.09
N GLY A 535 1.34 7.82 13.03
CA GLY A 535 2.25 7.84 11.90
C GLY A 535 1.63 8.55 10.69
N SER A 536 2.46 9.29 9.96
CA SER A 536 2.10 9.88 8.68
C SER A 536 2.41 8.94 7.51
N ARG A 537 1.81 9.21 6.36
CA ARG A 537 2.15 8.57 5.09
C ARG A 537 3.58 8.82 4.61
N ARG A 538 4.29 9.78 5.19
CA ARG A 538 5.65 10.18 4.83
C ARG A 538 6.68 9.87 5.91
N GLY A 539 6.44 8.86 6.73
CA GLY A 539 7.38 8.37 7.74
C GLY A 539 7.63 9.33 8.91
N ILE A 540 6.72 10.28 9.17
CA ILE A 540 6.79 11.16 10.34
C ILE A 540 5.94 10.54 11.45
N MET A 541 6.55 10.23 12.58
CA MET A 541 5.88 9.89 13.82
C MET A 541 5.60 11.15 14.60
N VAL A 542 4.37 11.29 15.12
CA VAL A 542 3.97 12.39 15.99
C VAL A 542 3.54 11.84 17.34
N ALA A 543 3.99 12.48 18.41
CA ALA A 543 3.58 12.22 19.79
C ALA A 543 2.76 13.40 20.32
N ILE A 544 1.59 13.10 20.89
CA ILE A 544 0.63 14.08 21.39
C ILE A 544 0.32 13.76 22.85
N ASP A 545 0.35 14.75 23.72
CA ASP A 545 -0.06 14.64 25.12
C ASP A 545 -1.58 14.50 25.21
N ALA A 546 -2.05 13.36 25.73
CA ALA A 546 -3.48 13.07 25.85
C ALA A 546 -4.20 13.94 26.88
N LYS A 547 -3.48 14.52 27.85
CA LYS A 547 -4.04 15.37 28.92
C LYS A 547 -4.00 16.85 28.55
N GLU A 548 -2.85 17.31 28.02
CA GLU A 548 -2.63 18.71 27.67
C GLU A 548 -3.11 19.05 26.26
N HIS A 549 -3.50 18.04 25.48
CA HIS A 549 -4.02 18.15 24.10
C HIS A 549 -3.07 18.95 23.20
N LYS A 550 -1.77 18.61 23.21
CA LYS A 550 -0.76 19.29 22.41
C LYS A 550 0.27 18.35 21.83
N LYS A 551 0.82 18.70 20.68
CA LYS A 551 1.94 17.98 20.09
C LYS A 551 3.19 18.15 20.99
N LEU A 552 3.79 17.03 21.40
CA LEU A 552 5.01 16.99 22.18
C LEU A 552 6.23 17.08 21.26
N TRP A 553 6.26 16.24 20.25
CA TRP A 553 7.34 16.18 19.28
C TRP A 553 6.91 15.45 18.01
N GLU A 554 7.75 15.55 16.99
CA GLU A 554 7.67 14.74 15.77
C GLU A 554 9.09 14.24 15.40
N TYR A 555 9.14 13.09 14.73
CA TYR A 555 10.40 12.51 14.27
C TYR A 555 10.22 11.82 12.92
N LYS A 556 11.08 12.18 11.95
CA LYS A 556 11.08 11.54 10.63
C LYS A 556 11.89 10.25 10.69
N MET A 557 11.20 9.10 10.65
CA MET A 557 11.77 7.76 10.70
C MET A 557 12.09 7.19 9.32
N GLY A 558 11.47 7.73 8.28
CA GLY A 558 11.62 7.26 6.91
C GLY A 558 10.85 8.11 5.91
N SER A 559 10.58 7.56 4.73
CA SER A 559 9.87 8.23 3.64
C SER A 559 8.47 7.67 3.44
N SER A 560 8.17 6.49 3.97
CA SER A 560 6.96 5.71 3.74
C SER A 560 6.03 5.63 4.94
N GLU A 561 4.85 5.04 4.76
CA GLU A 561 3.86 4.86 5.82
C GLU A 561 4.28 3.81 6.87
N PHE A 562 3.66 3.91 8.03
CA PHE A 562 3.84 2.98 9.15
C PHE A 562 2.90 1.78 9.03
N ASN A 563 3.42 0.59 9.28
CA ASN A 563 2.58 -0.62 9.34
C ASN A 563 1.79 -0.75 10.65
N GLY A 564 2.17 -0.03 11.69
CA GLY A 564 1.57 -0.03 13.03
C GLY A 564 2.59 -0.26 14.14
N TRP A 565 2.10 -0.54 15.33
CA TRP A 565 2.86 -0.49 16.57
C TRP A 565 2.77 -1.81 17.34
N GLU A 566 3.84 -2.15 18.05
CA GLU A 566 3.88 -3.20 19.08
C GLU A 566 4.62 -2.66 20.31
N ILE A 567 4.15 -3.01 21.50
CA ILE A 567 4.77 -2.59 22.75
C ILE A 567 5.35 -3.83 23.43
N ASP A 568 6.61 -3.74 23.90
CA ASP A 568 7.20 -4.83 24.65
C ASP A 568 6.97 -4.69 26.17
N GLU A 569 7.43 -5.66 26.94
CA GLU A 569 7.29 -5.72 28.40
C GLU A 569 7.97 -4.57 29.14
N ASN A 570 8.92 -3.89 28.50
CA ASN A 570 9.61 -2.72 29.05
C ASN A 570 8.91 -1.40 28.72
N GLY A 571 7.82 -1.45 27.94
CA GLY A 571 7.12 -0.27 27.44
C GLY A 571 7.77 0.36 26.20
N ASP A 572 8.77 -0.28 25.59
CA ASP A 572 9.36 0.17 24.34
C ASP A 572 8.38 -0.06 23.17
N VAL A 573 8.15 0.97 22.37
CA VAL A 573 7.29 0.90 21.18
C VAL A 573 8.12 0.53 19.96
N TYR A 574 7.77 -0.54 19.27
CA TYR A 574 8.37 -0.97 18.01
C TYR A 574 7.44 -0.69 16.84
N THR A 575 7.99 -0.20 15.76
CA THR A 575 7.26 0.05 14.51
C THR A 575 8.09 -0.30 13.30
N SER A 576 7.42 -0.73 12.24
CA SER A 576 8.03 -0.92 10.92
C SER A 576 7.44 0.05 9.91
N LEU A 577 8.24 0.44 8.93
CA LEU A 577 7.83 1.23 7.77
C LEU A 577 8.00 0.41 6.50
N ILE A 578 7.21 0.73 5.49
CA ILE A 578 7.18 -0.03 4.23
C ILE A 578 8.55 -0.06 3.54
N GLU A 579 9.37 0.96 3.67
CA GLU A 579 10.74 1.01 3.12
C GLU A 579 11.75 0.01 3.74
N GLY A 580 11.28 -0.93 4.55
CA GLY A 580 12.12 -2.01 5.09
C GLY A 580 12.85 -1.66 6.38
N VAL A 581 12.39 -0.71 7.18
CA VAL A 581 13.03 -0.30 8.42
C VAL A 581 12.17 -0.64 9.64
N VAL A 582 12.83 -1.01 10.75
CA VAL A 582 12.20 -1.20 12.06
C VAL A 582 12.85 -0.27 13.07
N TRP A 583 12.03 0.51 13.74
CA TRP A 583 12.44 1.48 14.75
C TRP A 583 11.93 1.10 16.14
N LYS A 584 12.65 1.57 17.13
CA LYS A 584 12.28 1.51 18.55
C LYS A 584 12.15 2.93 19.10
N VAL A 585 11.10 3.17 19.85
CA VAL A 585 10.86 4.41 20.59
C VAL A 585 10.77 4.05 22.08
N HIS A 586 11.59 4.70 22.87
CA HIS A 586 11.58 4.63 24.32
C HIS A 586 11.26 6.01 24.89
N ILE A 587 10.41 6.07 25.89
CA ILE A 587 10.06 7.31 26.59
C ILE A 587 10.15 7.03 28.09
N ASP A 588 11.07 7.77 28.73
CA ASP A 588 11.28 7.76 30.20
C ASP A 588 10.16 8.50 30.93
#